data_d5b4a62016fdb7dad3ce9f340b4bf286
#
_entry.id   d5b4a62016fdb7dad3ce9f340b4bf286
#
_cell.length_a   1.000
_cell.length_b   1.000
_cell.length_c   1.000
_cell.angle_alpha   90.00
_cell.angle_beta   90.00
_cell.angle_gamma   90.00
#
_symmetry.space_group_name_H-M   'P 1'
#
loop_
_entity.id
_entity.type
_entity.pdbx_description
1 polymer ?
#
loop_
_entity_poly.entity_id
_entity_poly.type
_entity_poly.pdbx_seq_one_letter_code
_entity_poly.pdbx_strand_id
1 'polypeptide(L)'
;MTRSQKQILALLSLIALALLAAAGMYSAQAYQTFAAQPLGPALPVEAQTMPPLWTPTAGPSPAPMGAVTLAPTISHATNTPATVCGGMAPINILVIGADARADSYLYGLADAIRIVRVDFSVPRVTVLEFPRDLWVYIPHIADNLNGQDHEKINQAFLYGQPGFKYWDHPSQGSGLLALTLNENFGV
;
A
#
# COMPACT_ATOMS: atom_id res chain seq x y z
N MET A 1 62.03 -9.08 -4.47
CA MET A 1 61.14 -10.22 -4.18
C MET A 1 61.93 -11.51 -4.29
N THR A 2 62.00 -12.28 -3.18
CA THR A 2 62.67 -13.58 -3.17
C THR A 2 61.84 -14.64 -3.91
N ARG A 3 62.46 -15.74 -4.33
CA ARG A 3 61.74 -16.85 -5.04
C ARG A 3 60.57 -17.37 -4.17
N SER A 4 60.73 -17.47 -2.87
CA SER A 4 59.69 -17.91 -1.93
C SER A 4 58.48 -16.93 -1.91
N GLN A 5 58.74 -15.62 -1.94
CA GLN A 5 57.66 -14.62 -1.96
C GLN A 5 56.80 -14.69 -3.24
N LYS A 6 57.43 -14.96 -4.38
CA LYS A 6 56.72 -15.14 -5.66
C LYS A 6 55.84 -16.40 -5.65
N GLN A 7 56.36 -17.49 -5.03
CA GLN A 7 55.58 -18.74 -4.91
C GLN A 7 54.37 -18.58 -3.97
N ILE A 8 54.55 -17.89 -2.84
CA ILE A 8 53.46 -17.62 -1.89
C ILE A 8 52.39 -16.74 -2.57
N LEU A 9 52.79 -15.70 -3.30
CA LEU A 9 51.86 -14.82 -4.00
C LEU A 9 51.10 -15.56 -5.10
N ALA A 10 51.79 -16.44 -5.85
CA ALA A 10 51.14 -17.27 -6.86
C ALA A 10 50.13 -18.27 -6.25
N LEU A 11 50.44 -18.84 -5.12
CA LEU A 11 49.54 -19.75 -4.38
C LEU A 11 48.30 -18.99 -3.88
N LEU A 12 48.50 -17.82 -3.27
CA LEU A 12 47.40 -16.99 -2.77
C LEU A 12 46.49 -16.51 -3.86
N SER A 13 47.05 -16.11 -5.02
CA SER A 13 46.22 -15.70 -6.18
C SER A 13 45.42 -16.87 -6.76
N LEU A 14 45.99 -18.08 -6.75
CA LEU A 14 45.27 -19.27 -7.25
C LEU A 14 44.13 -19.66 -6.32
N ILE A 15 44.35 -19.57 -4.98
CA ILE A 15 43.31 -19.79 -3.98
C ILE A 15 42.18 -18.72 -4.11
N ALA A 16 42.54 -17.47 -4.26
CA ALA A 16 41.56 -16.39 -4.45
C ALA A 16 40.71 -16.58 -5.74
N LEU A 17 41.34 -17.00 -6.84
CA LEU A 17 40.65 -17.31 -8.07
C LEU A 17 39.68 -18.50 -7.93
N ALA A 18 40.10 -19.54 -7.23
CA ALA A 18 39.26 -20.71 -6.94
C ALA A 18 38.06 -20.35 -6.06
N LEU A 19 38.24 -19.50 -5.05
CA LEU A 19 37.14 -19.01 -4.20
C LEU A 19 36.15 -18.13 -4.98
N LEU A 20 36.63 -17.27 -5.87
CA LEU A 20 35.77 -16.46 -6.73
C LEU A 20 34.97 -17.32 -7.71
N ALA A 21 35.58 -18.33 -8.30
CA ALA A 21 34.88 -19.28 -9.17
C ALA A 21 33.80 -20.07 -8.41
N ALA A 22 34.10 -20.56 -7.21
CA ALA A 22 33.15 -21.26 -6.36
C ALA A 22 31.98 -20.36 -5.93
N ALA A 23 32.25 -19.11 -5.54
CA ALA A 23 31.22 -18.12 -5.22
C ALA A 23 30.33 -17.79 -6.43
N GLY A 24 30.91 -17.66 -7.61
CA GLY A 24 30.16 -17.44 -8.86
C GLY A 24 29.25 -18.63 -9.21
N MET A 25 29.74 -19.86 -9.06
CA MET A 25 28.91 -21.05 -9.28
C MET A 25 27.76 -21.15 -8.27
N TYR A 26 28.05 -20.88 -6.99
CA TYR A 26 27.03 -20.91 -5.94
C TYR A 26 25.95 -19.85 -6.15
N SER A 27 26.33 -18.63 -6.53
CA SER A 27 25.38 -17.56 -6.83
C SER A 27 24.53 -17.87 -8.05
N ALA A 28 25.10 -18.46 -9.11
CA ALA A 28 24.36 -18.87 -10.30
C ALA A 28 23.34 -19.99 -9.99
N GLN A 29 23.70 -20.96 -9.16
CA GLN A 29 22.78 -22.01 -8.71
C GLN A 29 21.65 -21.43 -7.84
N ALA A 30 21.98 -20.56 -6.88
CA ALA A 30 21.00 -19.89 -6.05
C ALA A 30 20.01 -19.07 -6.89
N TYR A 31 20.50 -18.36 -7.89
CA TYR A 31 19.65 -17.60 -8.81
C TYR A 31 18.70 -18.50 -9.62
N GLN A 32 19.21 -19.61 -10.15
CA GLN A 32 18.40 -20.56 -10.92
C GLN A 32 17.32 -21.22 -10.05
N THR A 33 17.64 -21.61 -8.82
CA THR A 33 16.65 -22.18 -7.89
C THR A 33 15.59 -21.14 -7.51
N PHE A 34 15.98 -19.90 -7.30
CA PHE A 34 15.04 -18.80 -6.97
C PHE A 34 14.14 -18.43 -8.18
N ALA A 35 14.72 -18.36 -9.38
CA ALA A 35 13.99 -18.04 -10.59
C ALA A 35 13.05 -19.17 -11.07
N ALA A 36 13.36 -20.43 -10.72
CA ALA A 36 12.54 -21.58 -11.06
C ALA A 36 11.40 -21.85 -10.05
N GLN A 37 11.40 -21.21 -8.88
CA GLN A 37 10.30 -21.34 -7.94
C GLN A 37 9.07 -20.59 -8.44
N PRO A 38 7.94 -21.28 -8.66
CA PRO A 38 6.70 -20.59 -8.99
C PRO A 38 6.31 -19.66 -7.85
N LEU A 39 5.93 -18.43 -8.18
CA LEU A 39 5.51 -17.37 -7.25
C LEU A 39 4.18 -17.69 -6.55
N GLY A 40 4.09 -18.85 -5.92
CA GLY A 40 2.91 -19.33 -5.20
C GLY A 40 2.03 -20.29 -6.04
N PRO A 41 0.98 -20.86 -5.43
CA PRO A 41 0.04 -21.70 -6.13
C PRO A 41 -0.61 -20.90 -7.25
N ALA A 42 -0.60 -21.43 -8.48
CA ALA A 42 -1.34 -20.86 -9.59
C ALA A 42 -2.80 -20.71 -9.16
N LEU A 43 -3.25 -19.47 -8.96
CA LEU A 43 -4.65 -19.21 -8.75
C LEU A 43 -5.39 -19.74 -10.01
N PRO A 44 -6.47 -20.52 -9.86
CA PRO A 44 -7.29 -20.88 -11.00
C PRO A 44 -7.79 -19.57 -11.61
N VAL A 45 -7.22 -19.17 -12.73
CA VAL A 45 -7.75 -18.08 -13.56
C VAL A 45 -9.00 -18.68 -14.20
N GLU A 46 -10.12 -18.66 -13.48
CA GLU A 46 -11.41 -18.71 -14.14
C GLU A 46 -11.40 -17.56 -15.14
N ALA A 47 -11.45 -17.89 -16.42
CA ALA A 47 -11.59 -16.90 -17.47
C ALA A 47 -12.83 -16.07 -17.12
N GLN A 48 -12.60 -14.91 -16.51
CA GLN A 48 -13.69 -13.95 -16.30
C GLN A 48 -14.15 -13.60 -17.70
N THR A 49 -15.27 -14.17 -18.09
CA THR A 49 -16.04 -13.68 -19.25
C THR A 49 -16.21 -12.21 -19.00
N MET A 50 -15.55 -11.37 -19.82
CA MET A 50 -15.76 -9.92 -19.76
C MET A 50 -17.25 -9.65 -19.65
N PRO A 51 -17.70 -8.84 -18.69
CA PRO A 51 -19.10 -8.42 -18.68
C PRO A 51 -19.41 -7.84 -20.07
N PRO A 52 -20.58 -8.12 -20.63
CA PRO A 52 -20.90 -7.69 -21.97
C PRO A 52 -20.68 -6.17 -22.07
N LEU A 53 -19.95 -5.79 -23.11
CA LEU A 53 -19.67 -4.40 -23.43
C LEU A 53 -20.98 -3.62 -23.29
N TRP A 54 -20.96 -2.54 -22.52
CA TRP A 54 -22.13 -1.70 -22.26
C TRP A 54 -22.83 -1.38 -23.57
N THR A 55 -23.96 -2.04 -23.82
CA THR A 55 -24.84 -1.69 -24.92
C THR A 55 -25.49 -0.37 -24.49
N PRO A 56 -25.34 0.73 -25.23
CA PRO A 56 -26.05 1.96 -24.89
C PRO A 56 -27.56 1.65 -24.90
N THR A 57 -28.16 1.70 -23.73
CA THR A 57 -29.62 1.63 -23.61
C THR A 57 -30.18 2.80 -24.44
N ALA A 58 -30.93 2.48 -25.50
CA ALA A 58 -31.60 3.49 -26.27
C ALA A 58 -32.42 4.37 -25.32
N GLY A 59 -32.10 5.67 -25.30
CA GLY A 59 -32.80 6.64 -24.47
C GLY A 59 -34.29 6.58 -24.75
N PRO A 60 -35.14 6.87 -23.75
CA PRO A 60 -36.57 6.88 -23.95
C PRO A 60 -36.94 7.86 -25.06
N SER A 61 -37.64 7.36 -26.05
CA SER A 61 -38.25 8.17 -27.11
C SER A 61 -39.14 9.24 -26.48
N PRO A 62 -39.12 10.50 -26.96
CA PRO A 62 -39.96 11.55 -26.39
C PRO A 62 -41.43 11.15 -26.52
N ALA A 63 -42.09 11.00 -25.38
CA ALA A 63 -43.52 10.77 -25.31
C ALA A 63 -44.29 12.05 -25.74
N PRO A 64 -45.43 11.92 -26.41
CA PRO A 64 -46.20 13.09 -26.81
C PRO A 64 -46.73 13.85 -25.58
N MET A 65 -46.59 15.18 -25.60
CA MET A 65 -47.15 16.08 -24.59
C MET A 65 -48.67 15.95 -24.54
N GLY A 66 -49.18 15.43 -23.46
CA GLY A 66 -50.61 15.39 -23.18
C GLY A 66 -50.95 14.64 -21.92
N ALA A 67 -51.22 15.40 -20.90
CA ALA A 67 -51.88 15.13 -19.63
C ALA A 67 -50.99 15.38 -18.42
N VAL A 68 -51.26 16.48 -17.71
CA VAL A 68 -50.75 16.77 -16.36
C VAL A 68 -51.40 15.76 -15.40
N THR A 69 -50.76 14.65 -15.21
CA THR A 69 -51.11 13.73 -14.12
C THR A 69 -50.31 14.16 -12.91
N LEU A 70 -51.03 14.61 -11.86
CA LEU A 70 -50.44 14.89 -10.57
C LEU A 70 -49.68 13.65 -10.11
N ALA A 71 -48.36 13.73 -10.10
CA ALA A 71 -47.51 12.65 -9.63
C ALA A 71 -47.84 12.39 -8.15
N PRO A 72 -48.06 11.12 -7.73
CA PRO A 72 -48.19 10.82 -6.33
C PRO A 72 -46.90 11.24 -5.61
N THR A 73 -47.02 12.07 -4.61
CA THR A 73 -45.91 12.40 -3.69
C THR A 73 -45.47 11.07 -3.05
N ILE A 74 -44.41 10.49 -3.57
CA ILE A 74 -43.77 9.36 -2.92
C ILE A 74 -43.10 9.95 -1.66
N SER A 75 -43.79 9.82 -0.53
CA SER A 75 -43.14 10.00 0.76
C SER A 75 -42.05 8.94 0.84
N HIS A 76 -40.81 9.36 0.61
CA HIS A 76 -39.67 8.54 0.98
C HIS A 76 -39.75 8.37 2.49
N ALA A 77 -40.28 7.23 2.94
CA ALA A 77 -40.08 6.81 4.30
C ALA A 77 -38.57 6.78 4.49
N THR A 78 -38.06 7.73 5.28
CA THR A 78 -36.68 7.73 5.73
C THR A 78 -36.60 6.52 6.66
N ASN A 79 -36.30 5.35 6.06
CA ASN A 79 -35.94 4.19 6.86
C ASN A 79 -34.64 4.55 7.55
N THR A 80 -34.74 5.05 8.79
CA THR A 80 -33.61 5.08 9.69
C THR A 80 -33.16 3.65 9.83
N PRO A 81 -31.95 3.29 9.34
CA PRO A 81 -31.50 1.90 9.41
C PRO A 81 -31.48 1.48 10.88
N ALA A 82 -32.18 0.40 11.20
CA ALA A 82 -32.13 -0.17 12.54
C ALA A 82 -30.66 -0.54 12.84
N THR A 83 -30.17 -0.07 13.98
CA THR A 83 -28.80 -0.32 14.44
C THR A 83 -28.61 -1.84 14.62
N VAL A 84 -27.85 -2.47 13.73
CA VAL A 84 -27.74 -3.95 13.68
C VAL A 84 -26.74 -4.49 14.72
N CYS A 85 -25.79 -3.68 15.20
CA CYS A 85 -24.77 -4.09 16.18
C CYS A 85 -24.61 -3.05 17.30
N GLY A 86 -25.67 -2.81 18.07
CA GLY A 86 -25.57 -2.01 19.30
C GLY A 86 -25.29 -0.51 19.14
N GLY A 87 -25.43 0.07 17.95
CA GLY A 87 -25.37 1.52 17.74
C GLY A 87 -23.96 2.11 17.78
N MET A 88 -22.92 1.34 17.57
CA MET A 88 -21.56 1.87 17.48
C MET A 88 -21.39 2.73 16.21
N ALA A 89 -20.72 3.87 16.37
CA ALA A 89 -20.31 4.69 15.23
C ALA A 89 -19.38 3.89 14.29
N PRO A 90 -19.37 4.18 12.98
CA PRO A 90 -18.42 3.57 12.07
C PRO A 90 -16.98 3.80 12.54
N ILE A 91 -16.13 2.80 12.39
CA ILE A 91 -14.71 2.88 12.71
C ILE A 91 -13.87 2.81 11.46
N ASN A 92 -12.77 3.58 11.42
CA ASN A 92 -11.74 3.49 10.40
C ASN A 92 -10.52 2.82 11.02
N ILE A 93 -10.01 1.77 10.37
CA ILE A 93 -8.83 1.03 10.78
C ILE A 93 -7.76 1.27 9.73
N LEU A 94 -6.64 1.89 10.11
CA LEU A 94 -5.48 2.02 9.24
C LEU A 94 -4.68 0.71 9.26
N VAL A 95 -4.51 0.10 8.09
CA VAL A 95 -3.73 -1.11 7.88
C VAL A 95 -2.48 -0.74 7.09
N ILE A 96 -1.31 -1.01 7.66
CA ILE A 96 -0.01 -0.65 7.09
C ILE A 96 0.80 -1.92 6.86
N GLY A 97 1.26 -2.13 5.63
CA GLY A 97 2.33 -3.08 5.31
C GLY A 97 3.64 -2.32 5.16
N ALA A 98 4.55 -2.49 6.10
CA ALA A 98 5.84 -1.83 6.06
C ALA A 98 6.95 -2.80 5.62
N ASP A 99 7.96 -2.29 4.90
CA ASP A 99 9.12 -3.05 4.47
C ASP A 99 10.19 -3.19 5.58
N ALA A 100 9.74 -3.44 6.81
CA ALA A 100 10.65 -3.62 7.94
C ALA A 100 11.58 -4.79 7.69
N ARG A 101 12.87 -4.52 7.61
CA ARG A 101 13.92 -5.55 7.47
C ARG A 101 14.53 -5.85 8.83
N ALA A 102 14.37 -7.09 9.29
CA ALA A 102 14.87 -7.59 10.57
C ALA A 102 14.42 -6.79 11.81
N ASP A 103 15.18 -6.83 12.90
CA ASP A 103 14.80 -6.23 14.19
C ASP A 103 14.88 -4.70 14.25
N SER A 104 15.33 -4.03 13.20
CA SER A 104 15.46 -2.57 13.19
C SER A 104 14.28 -1.91 12.46
N TYR A 105 13.20 -1.73 13.18
CA TYR A 105 11.99 -1.02 12.75
C TYR A 105 12.17 0.51 12.59
N LEU A 106 13.41 0.98 12.62
CA LEU A 106 13.71 2.41 12.68
C LEU A 106 13.55 3.15 11.34
N TYR A 107 13.43 2.43 10.22
CA TYR A 107 13.51 3.01 8.87
C TYR A 107 12.61 2.33 7.83
N GLY A 108 11.46 1.80 8.20
CA GLY A 108 10.54 1.16 7.26
C GLY A 108 9.67 2.17 6.50
N LEU A 109 9.44 1.93 5.20
CA LEU A 109 8.45 2.63 4.39
C LEU A 109 7.10 1.90 4.45
N ALA A 110 6.00 2.62 4.32
CA ALA A 110 4.68 2.01 4.19
C ALA A 110 4.41 1.64 2.72
N ASP A 111 4.64 0.38 2.35
CA ASP A 111 4.45 -0.09 0.98
C ASP A 111 3.00 -0.47 0.66
N ALA A 112 2.22 -0.83 1.66
CA ALA A 112 0.78 -1.04 1.54
C ALA A 112 0.05 -0.15 2.55
N ILE A 113 -0.86 0.69 2.07
CA ILE A 113 -1.61 1.64 2.88
C ILE A 113 -3.08 1.45 2.58
N ARG A 114 -3.85 1.00 3.58
CA ARG A 114 -5.29 0.76 3.44
C ARG A 114 -6.06 1.30 4.62
N ILE A 115 -7.24 1.85 4.36
CA ILE A 115 -8.22 2.15 5.38
C ILE A 115 -9.38 1.17 5.23
N VAL A 116 -9.66 0.45 6.30
CA VAL A 116 -10.82 -0.43 6.42
C VAL A 116 -11.86 0.29 7.26
N ARG A 117 -12.94 0.72 6.60
CA ARG A 117 -14.10 1.31 7.28
C ARG A 117 -15.13 0.24 7.58
N VAL A 118 -15.46 0.08 8.84
CA VAL A 118 -16.52 -0.83 9.31
C VAL A 118 -17.72 0.00 9.75
N ASP A 119 -18.84 -0.21 9.09
CA ASP A 119 -20.11 0.44 9.44
C ASP A 119 -21.02 -0.59 10.13
N PHE A 120 -21.41 -0.30 11.36
CA PHE A 120 -22.25 -1.18 12.18
C PHE A 120 -23.75 -0.85 12.05
N SER A 121 -24.07 0.31 11.51
CA SER A 121 -25.46 0.69 11.27
C SER A 121 -26.04 -0.01 10.03
N VAL A 122 -25.23 -0.13 9.00
CA VAL A 122 -25.48 -0.94 7.82
C VAL A 122 -24.31 -1.92 7.72
N PRO A 123 -24.52 -3.23 7.91
CA PRO A 123 -23.41 -4.21 7.91
C PRO A 123 -22.59 -4.09 6.63
N ARG A 124 -21.54 -3.26 6.65
CA ARG A 124 -20.69 -2.98 5.49
C ARG A 124 -19.24 -2.80 5.93
N VAL A 125 -18.36 -3.43 5.18
CA VAL A 125 -16.93 -3.17 5.24
C VAL A 125 -16.50 -2.57 3.91
N THR A 126 -15.84 -1.42 3.96
CA THR A 126 -15.26 -0.76 2.79
C THR A 126 -13.76 -0.69 2.97
N VAL A 127 -13.01 -1.07 1.95
CA VAL A 127 -11.55 -0.96 1.92
C VAL A 127 -11.16 0.08 0.90
N LEU A 128 -10.38 1.07 1.34
CA LEU A 128 -9.79 2.09 0.49
C LEU A 128 -8.28 1.88 0.50
N GLU A 129 -7.67 1.76 -0.66
CA GLU A 129 -6.22 1.59 -0.83
C GLU A 129 -5.60 2.86 -1.40
N PHE A 130 -4.44 3.25 -0.86
CA PHE A 130 -3.69 4.41 -1.30
C PHE A 130 -2.39 3.95 -1.98
N PRO A 131 -2.12 4.39 -3.23
CA PRO A 131 -0.85 4.13 -3.88
C PRO A 131 0.31 4.73 -3.08
N ARG A 132 1.33 3.94 -2.80
CA ARG A 132 2.48 4.35 -1.97
C ARG A 132 3.26 5.55 -2.51
N ASP A 133 3.21 5.77 -3.83
CA ASP A 133 3.94 6.84 -4.52
C ASP A 133 3.11 8.11 -4.70
N LEU A 134 1.93 8.18 -4.08
CA LEU A 134 1.06 9.35 -4.17
C LEU A 134 1.75 10.55 -3.53
N TRP A 135 1.87 11.66 -4.28
CA TRP A 135 2.49 12.90 -3.83
C TRP A 135 1.49 13.71 -3.01
N VAL A 136 1.78 13.93 -1.74
CA VAL A 136 0.84 14.50 -0.77
C VAL A 136 1.54 15.48 0.17
N TYR A 137 0.78 16.36 0.78
CA TYR A 137 1.22 17.13 1.92
C TYR A 137 1.44 16.22 3.13
N ILE A 138 2.60 16.32 3.78
CA ILE A 138 2.93 15.60 5.01
C ILE A 138 3.16 16.63 6.12
N PRO A 139 2.34 16.67 7.16
CA PRO A 139 2.51 17.61 8.27
C PRO A 139 3.86 17.42 8.99
N HIS A 140 4.39 18.49 9.55
CA HIS A 140 5.57 18.52 10.44
C HIS A 140 6.92 18.17 9.81
N ILE A 141 7.03 17.96 8.50
CA ILE A 141 8.31 17.60 7.87
C ILE A 141 9.10 18.81 7.37
N ALA A 142 8.45 19.95 7.14
CA ALA A 142 9.05 21.11 6.50
C ALA A 142 10.32 21.64 7.22
N ASP A 143 10.31 21.66 8.55
CA ASP A 143 11.43 22.14 9.37
C ASP A 143 12.69 21.27 9.19
N ASN A 144 12.51 20.00 8.87
CA ASN A 144 13.60 19.03 8.69
C ASN A 144 14.02 18.86 7.24
N LEU A 145 13.19 19.30 6.28
CA LEU A 145 13.39 19.13 4.84
C LEU A 145 13.52 20.49 4.11
N ASN A 146 14.14 21.50 4.73
CA ASN A 146 14.39 22.81 4.14
C ASN A 146 13.14 23.50 3.57
N GLY A 147 12.00 23.34 4.24
CA GLY A 147 10.72 23.92 3.83
C GLY A 147 9.89 23.03 2.89
N GLN A 148 10.37 21.87 2.50
CA GLN A 148 9.59 20.91 1.72
C GLN A 148 8.57 20.22 2.61
N ASP A 149 7.30 20.36 2.29
CA ASP A 149 6.17 19.81 3.04
C ASP A 149 5.37 18.76 2.25
N HIS A 150 5.77 18.47 1.02
CA HIS A 150 5.17 17.43 0.17
C HIS A 150 6.19 16.36 -0.16
N GLU A 151 5.74 15.11 -0.06
CA GLU A 151 6.51 13.91 -0.41
C GLU A 151 5.57 12.75 -0.79
N LYS A 152 6.14 11.60 -1.16
CA LYS A 152 5.38 10.37 -1.35
C LYS A 152 4.73 9.93 -0.04
N ILE A 153 3.47 9.51 -0.09
CA ILE A 153 2.69 9.18 1.11
C ILE A 153 3.36 8.10 1.99
N ASN A 154 4.10 7.16 1.40
CA ASN A 154 4.82 6.12 2.15
C ASN A 154 5.93 6.68 3.04
N GLN A 155 6.48 7.87 2.72
CA GLN A 155 7.47 8.57 3.51
C GLN A 155 6.90 9.09 4.84
N ALA A 156 5.60 9.37 4.90
CA ALA A 156 4.98 9.82 6.14
C ALA A 156 5.19 8.81 7.28
N PHE A 157 5.09 7.51 6.99
CA PHE A 157 5.38 6.47 7.96
C PHE A 157 6.84 6.50 8.43
N LEU A 158 7.77 6.63 7.49
CA LEU A 158 9.21 6.68 7.77
C LEU A 158 9.59 7.90 8.63
N TYR A 159 9.11 9.08 8.29
CA TYR A 159 9.46 10.33 8.99
C TYR A 159 8.94 10.38 10.43
N GLY A 160 7.84 9.70 10.72
CA GLY A 160 7.35 9.54 12.08
C GLY A 160 8.04 8.47 12.91
N GLN A 161 8.95 7.66 12.32
CA GLN A 161 9.67 6.62 13.05
C GLN A 161 10.74 7.22 13.98
N PRO A 162 11.12 6.51 15.05
CA PRO A 162 12.13 6.98 16.01
C PRO A 162 13.49 7.33 15.40
N GLY A 163 13.82 6.78 14.23
CA GLY A 163 15.06 7.06 13.51
C GLY A 163 15.12 8.46 12.91
N PHE A 164 14.01 8.97 12.40
CA PHE A 164 13.92 10.33 11.82
C PHE A 164 13.46 11.37 12.83
N LYS A 165 12.42 11.05 13.63
CA LYS A 165 11.84 11.95 14.65
C LYS A 165 11.38 13.31 14.12
N TYR A 166 10.88 13.36 12.88
CA TYR A 166 10.32 14.60 12.36
C TYR A 166 8.99 14.95 13.03
N TRP A 167 8.37 13.97 13.67
CA TRP A 167 7.16 14.12 14.45
C TRP A 167 7.29 13.35 15.77
N ASP A 168 7.37 14.09 16.88
CA ASP A 168 7.55 13.52 18.22
C ASP A 168 6.18 13.24 18.89
N HIS A 169 5.59 12.11 18.52
CA HIS A 169 4.32 11.66 19.07
C HIS A 169 4.37 10.14 19.37
N PRO A 170 3.69 9.67 20.45
CA PRO A 170 3.71 8.25 20.83
C PRO A 170 3.25 7.28 19.75
N SER A 171 2.38 7.71 18.83
CA SER A 171 1.92 6.88 17.71
C SER A 171 2.90 6.80 16.55
N GLN A 172 4.03 7.51 16.62
CA GLN A 172 5.15 7.40 15.67
C GLN A 172 4.72 7.45 14.19
N GLY A 173 5.32 6.62 13.33
CA GLY A 173 5.05 6.59 11.89
C GLY A 173 3.60 6.28 11.53
N SER A 174 2.93 5.41 12.27
CA SER A 174 1.52 5.13 12.03
C SER A 174 0.62 6.33 12.29
N GLY A 175 0.95 7.12 13.30
CA GLY A 175 0.22 8.34 13.60
C GLY A 175 0.47 9.45 12.60
N LEU A 176 1.72 9.67 12.16
CA LEU A 176 2.01 10.67 11.14
C LEU A 176 1.35 10.31 9.80
N LEU A 177 1.35 9.02 9.43
CA LEU A 177 0.64 8.57 8.24
C LEU A 177 -0.88 8.76 8.36
N ALA A 178 -1.47 8.47 9.53
CA ALA A 178 -2.89 8.70 9.77
C ALA A 178 -3.24 10.20 9.68
N LEU A 179 -2.41 11.06 10.25
CA LEU A 179 -2.58 12.52 10.16
C LEU A 179 -2.48 12.99 8.70
N THR A 180 -1.50 12.46 7.94
CA THR A 180 -1.34 12.75 6.51
C THR A 180 -2.58 12.36 5.71
N LEU A 181 -3.14 11.19 5.97
CA LEU A 181 -4.36 10.73 5.32
C LEU A 181 -5.57 11.61 5.66
N ASN A 182 -5.67 12.03 6.91
CA ASN A 182 -6.74 12.94 7.35
C ASN A 182 -6.63 14.31 6.70
N GLU A 183 -5.45 14.93 6.68
CA GLU A 183 -5.22 16.26 6.11
C GLU A 183 -5.47 16.32 4.59
N ASN A 184 -5.11 15.27 3.86
CA ASN A 184 -5.26 15.26 2.39
C ASN A 184 -6.62 14.72 1.91
N PHE A 185 -7.24 13.80 2.66
CA PHE A 185 -8.42 13.05 2.18
C PHE A 185 -9.62 13.06 3.15
N GLY A 186 -9.48 13.57 4.35
CA GLY A 186 -10.55 13.62 5.36
C GLY A 186 -10.98 12.24 5.89
N VAL A 187 -10.05 11.27 5.98
CA VAL A 187 -10.33 9.87 6.38
C VAL A 187 -9.67 9.50 7.70
#